data_307d27d8703d7505d4817d64e821e1d2
#
_entry.id   307d27d8703d7505d4817d64e821e1d2
#
_cell.length_a   1.000
_cell.length_b   1.000
_cell.length_c   1.000
_cell.angle_alpha   90.00
_cell.angle_beta   90.00
_cell.angle_gamma   90.00
#
_symmetry.space_group_name_H-M   'P 1'
#
loop_
_entity.id
_entity.type
_entity.pdbx_description
1 polymer ?
#
loop_
_entity_poly.entity_id
_entity_poly.type
_entity_poly.pdbx_seq_one_letter_code
_entity_poly.pdbx_strand_id
1 'polypeptide(L)'
;MQITPLARGTLDRPQGRFLIAGGIAALVNWLVRFPIELAMPYFAALLLATSIGMSCGFLLYRGWVFPGSTRSLAGQIRDFILVNLTGQATMLGIATIARQLLLVVGIGPVIAGATAHALGIGAAAIVNYLGHRHVTFTTAPPRRT
;
A
#
# COMPACT_ATOMS: atom_id res chain seq x y z
N MET A 1 -15.47 5.98 -25.59
CA MET A 1 -15.17 6.65 -24.30
C MET A 1 -13.73 7.12 -24.34
N GLN A 2 -13.49 8.43 -24.57
CA GLN A 2 -12.13 8.97 -24.66
C GLN A 2 -11.60 9.15 -23.24
N ILE A 3 -10.55 8.39 -22.87
CA ILE A 3 -9.85 8.57 -21.61
C ILE A 3 -9.08 9.90 -21.70
N THR A 4 -9.29 10.80 -20.74
CA THR A 4 -8.64 12.11 -20.66
C THR A 4 -7.11 11.99 -20.69
N PRO A 5 -6.36 12.93 -21.32
CA PRO A 5 -4.89 12.88 -21.42
C PRO A 5 -4.16 12.78 -20.08
N LEU A 6 -4.75 13.35 -19.00
CA LEU A 6 -4.23 13.27 -17.62
C LEU A 6 -4.26 11.84 -17.08
N ALA A 7 -5.27 11.04 -17.42
CA ALA A 7 -5.36 9.64 -16.97
C ALA A 7 -4.31 8.75 -17.67
N ARG A 8 -4.00 9.00 -18.94
CA ARG A 8 -2.93 8.28 -19.67
C ARG A 8 -1.56 8.51 -19.04
N GLY A 9 -1.22 9.77 -18.72
CA GLY A 9 0.08 10.08 -18.09
C GLY A 9 0.30 9.46 -16.70
N THR A 10 -0.78 9.22 -15.93
CA THR A 10 -0.71 8.57 -14.61
C THR A 10 -0.54 7.05 -14.73
N LEU A 11 -1.21 6.42 -15.70
CA LEU A 11 -1.11 4.97 -15.95
C LEU A 11 0.24 4.55 -16.53
N ASP A 12 0.94 5.48 -17.20
CA ASP A 12 2.26 5.21 -17.77
C ASP A 12 3.41 5.27 -16.75
N ARG A 13 3.16 5.88 -15.59
CA ARG A 13 4.17 6.01 -14.53
C ARG A 13 4.05 4.91 -13.48
N PRO A 14 5.17 4.27 -13.06
CA PRO A 14 5.15 3.23 -12.02
C PRO A 14 4.47 3.68 -10.71
N GLN A 15 4.62 4.94 -10.33
CA GLN A 15 3.98 5.51 -9.15
C GLN A 15 2.45 5.53 -9.26
N GLY A 16 1.93 5.94 -10.41
CA GLY A 16 0.49 5.95 -10.66
C GLY A 16 -0.10 4.54 -10.65
N ARG A 17 0.57 3.59 -11.31
CA ARG A 17 0.18 2.17 -11.27
C ARG A 17 0.22 1.62 -9.84
N PHE A 18 1.23 1.98 -9.06
CA PHE A 18 1.36 1.56 -7.66
C PHE A 18 0.17 2.04 -6.81
N LEU A 19 -0.20 3.32 -6.91
CA LEU A 19 -1.34 3.88 -6.18
C LEU A 19 -2.67 3.24 -6.59
N ILE A 20 -2.86 3.01 -7.87
CA ILE A 20 -4.08 2.35 -8.38
C ILE A 20 -4.14 0.90 -7.90
N ALA A 21 -3.05 0.14 -8.02
CA ALA A 21 -2.99 -1.25 -7.56
C ALA A 21 -3.20 -1.35 -6.04
N GLY A 22 -2.60 -0.45 -5.27
CA GLY A 22 -2.82 -0.34 -3.82
C GLY A 22 -4.26 0.01 -3.47
N GLY A 23 -4.88 0.94 -4.20
CA GLY A 23 -6.29 1.30 -4.05
C GLY A 23 -7.22 0.12 -4.36
N ILE A 24 -6.96 -0.64 -5.42
CA ILE A 24 -7.71 -1.85 -5.75
C ILE A 24 -7.57 -2.90 -4.64
N ALA A 25 -6.35 -3.15 -4.15
CA ALA A 25 -6.10 -4.10 -3.07
C ALA A 25 -6.82 -3.70 -1.77
N ALA A 26 -6.81 -2.40 -1.43
CA ALA A 26 -7.52 -1.87 -0.28
C ALA A 26 -9.06 -1.99 -0.44
N LEU A 27 -9.57 -1.72 -1.62
CA LEU A 27 -10.99 -1.89 -1.93
C LEU A 27 -11.42 -3.36 -1.84
N VAL A 28 -10.62 -4.28 -2.39
CA VAL A 28 -10.86 -5.72 -2.26
C VAL A 28 -10.88 -6.14 -0.80
N ASN A 29 -9.86 -5.76 -0.01
CA ASN A 29 -9.83 -6.02 1.43
C ASN A 29 -11.11 -5.53 2.12
N TRP A 30 -11.49 -4.30 1.85
CA TRP A 30 -12.68 -3.70 2.47
C TRP A 30 -13.98 -4.41 2.08
N LEU A 31 -14.17 -4.72 0.79
CA LEU A 31 -15.40 -5.35 0.28
C LEU A 31 -15.55 -6.80 0.74
N VAL A 32 -14.48 -7.61 0.68
CA VAL A 32 -14.57 -9.03 1.04
C VAL A 32 -14.78 -9.27 2.53
N ARG A 33 -14.49 -8.28 3.37
CA ARG A 33 -14.76 -8.38 4.81
C ARG A 33 -16.24 -8.62 5.10
N PHE A 34 -17.15 -7.92 4.43
CA PHE A 34 -18.58 -8.00 4.72
C PHE A 34 -19.16 -9.41 4.57
N PRO A 35 -19.00 -10.13 3.43
CA PRO A 35 -19.50 -11.50 3.35
C PRO A 35 -18.77 -12.46 4.29
N ILE A 36 -17.51 -12.22 4.61
CA ILE A 36 -16.76 -13.07 5.55
C ILE A 36 -17.29 -12.91 6.98
N GLU A 37 -17.66 -11.70 7.40
CA GLU A 37 -18.26 -11.43 8.72
C GLU A 37 -19.60 -12.16 8.94
N LEU A 38 -20.30 -12.57 7.88
CA LEU A 38 -21.52 -13.38 8.01
C LEU A 38 -21.22 -14.82 8.49
N ALA A 39 -20.01 -15.32 8.25
CA ALA A 39 -19.61 -16.69 8.53
C ALA A 39 -18.65 -16.82 9.72
N MET A 40 -18.03 -15.74 10.19
CA MET A 40 -17.03 -15.80 11.26
C MET A 40 -16.95 -14.50 12.08
N PRO A 41 -16.38 -14.54 13.31
CA PRO A 41 -16.21 -13.36 14.15
C PRO A 41 -15.41 -12.24 13.44
N TYR A 42 -15.74 -10.98 13.76
CA TYR A 42 -15.16 -9.77 13.15
C TYR A 42 -13.64 -9.80 13.02
N PHE A 43 -12.93 -10.19 14.09
CA PHE A 43 -11.47 -10.23 14.07
C PHE A 43 -10.92 -11.24 13.06
N ALA A 44 -11.52 -12.44 12.98
CA ALA A 44 -11.12 -13.45 12.01
C ALA A 44 -11.44 -13.01 10.57
N ALA A 45 -12.61 -12.39 10.38
CA ALA A 45 -12.99 -11.80 9.08
C ALA A 45 -12.01 -10.71 8.65
N LEU A 46 -11.58 -9.85 9.57
CA LEU A 46 -10.59 -8.81 9.28
C LEU A 46 -9.24 -9.39 8.85
N LEU A 47 -8.73 -10.41 9.56
CA LEU A 47 -7.47 -11.09 9.20
C LEU A 47 -7.55 -11.74 7.81
N LEU A 48 -8.64 -12.44 7.53
CA LEU A 48 -8.83 -13.11 6.24
C LEU A 48 -8.98 -12.10 5.10
N ALA A 49 -9.78 -11.05 5.29
CA ALA A 49 -9.95 -9.98 4.32
C ALA A 49 -8.62 -9.26 4.03
N THR A 50 -7.83 -8.99 5.07
CA THR A 50 -6.49 -8.40 4.92
C THR A 50 -5.56 -9.30 4.12
N SER A 51 -5.57 -10.61 4.39
CA SER A 51 -4.77 -11.59 3.63
C SER A 51 -5.17 -11.64 2.16
N ILE A 52 -6.47 -11.58 1.85
CA ILE A 52 -6.98 -11.53 0.47
C ILE A 52 -6.56 -10.22 -0.21
N GLY A 53 -6.72 -9.07 0.47
CA GLY A 53 -6.29 -7.77 -0.05
C GLY A 53 -4.78 -7.70 -0.31
N MET A 54 -3.97 -8.21 0.61
CA MET A 54 -2.51 -8.31 0.42
C MET A 54 -2.14 -9.22 -0.76
N SER A 55 -2.82 -10.35 -0.92
CA SER A 55 -2.59 -11.26 -2.05
C SER A 55 -2.92 -10.58 -3.38
N CYS A 56 -4.06 -9.87 -3.44
CA CYS A 56 -4.45 -9.07 -4.59
C CYS A 56 -3.39 -7.99 -4.90
N GLY A 57 -2.94 -7.25 -3.91
CA GLY A 57 -1.89 -6.24 -4.03
C GLY A 57 -0.57 -6.83 -4.54
N PHE A 58 -0.14 -7.96 -4.00
CA PHE A 58 1.07 -8.66 -4.44
C PHE A 58 1.00 -9.04 -5.93
N LEU A 59 -0.12 -9.62 -6.37
CA LEU A 59 -0.32 -10.02 -7.77
C LEU A 59 -0.32 -8.82 -8.71
N LEU A 60 -0.99 -7.73 -8.35
CA LEU A 60 -1.02 -6.49 -9.11
C LEU A 60 0.37 -5.82 -9.17
N TYR A 61 1.09 -5.77 -8.06
CA TYR A 61 2.44 -5.20 -8.05
C TYR A 61 3.39 -6.01 -8.91
N ARG A 62 3.37 -7.33 -8.78
CA ARG A 62 4.23 -8.21 -9.56
C ARG A 62 3.91 -8.20 -11.05
N GLY A 63 2.64 -8.27 -11.43
CA GLY A 63 2.22 -8.42 -12.83
C GLY A 63 2.10 -7.12 -13.60
N TRP A 64 1.75 -6.02 -12.92
CA TRP A 64 1.41 -4.77 -13.59
C TRP A 64 2.28 -3.59 -13.20
N VAL A 65 2.62 -3.44 -11.92
CA VAL A 65 3.41 -2.29 -11.45
C VAL A 65 4.91 -2.48 -11.70
N PHE A 66 5.42 -3.66 -11.38
CA PHE A 66 6.83 -4.03 -11.46
C PHE A 66 7.05 -5.30 -12.28
N PRO A 67 6.64 -5.34 -13.57
CA PRO A 67 6.84 -6.51 -14.40
C PRO A 67 8.34 -6.79 -14.61
N GLY A 68 8.70 -8.08 -14.75
CA GLY A 68 10.07 -8.46 -15.06
C GLY A 68 11.04 -8.52 -13.87
N SER A 69 10.54 -8.62 -12.63
CA SER A 69 11.40 -8.86 -11.48
C SER A 69 12.18 -10.16 -11.61
N THR A 70 13.50 -10.10 -11.36
CA THR A 70 14.43 -11.25 -11.43
C THR A 70 14.51 -12.05 -10.13
N ARG A 71 13.85 -11.60 -9.07
CA ARG A 71 13.87 -12.27 -7.76
C ARG A 71 12.97 -13.52 -7.74
N SER A 72 13.36 -14.51 -6.93
CA SER A 72 12.54 -15.70 -6.70
C SER A 72 11.18 -15.34 -6.08
N LEU A 73 10.15 -16.13 -6.37
CA LEU A 73 8.79 -15.89 -5.85
C LEU A 73 8.76 -15.85 -4.31
N ALA A 74 9.45 -16.80 -3.65
CA ALA A 74 9.53 -16.84 -2.19
C ALA A 74 10.21 -15.59 -1.62
N GLY A 75 11.28 -15.10 -2.27
CA GLY A 75 11.94 -13.86 -1.91
C GLY A 75 11.01 -12.65 -2.06
N GLN A 76 10.26 -12.59 -3.18
CA GLN A 76 9.29 -11.51 -3.40
C GLN A 76 8.18 -11.50 -2.34
N ILE A 77 7.64 -12.66 -1.95
CA ILE A 77 6.59 -12.75 -0.92
C ILE A 77 7.13 -12.29 0.44
N ARG A 78 8.30 -12.80 0.86
CA ARG A 78 8.93 -12.40 2.11
C ARG A 78 9.15 -10.89 2.17
N ASP A 79 9.78 -10.34 1.12
CA ASP A 79 10.12 -8.93 1.08
C ASP A 79 8.87 -8.04 0.96
N PHE A 80 7.83 -8.53 0.28
CA PHE A 80 6.53 -7.85 0.22
C PHE A 80 5.91 -7.72 1.62
N ILE A 81 5.92 -8.78 2.42
CA ILE A 81 5.42 -8.75 3.80
C ILE A 81 6.25 -7.78 4.65
N LEU A 82 7.58 -7.86 4.58
CA LEU A 82 8.47 -6.98 5.35
C LEU A 82 8.28 -5.50 4.98
N VAL A 83 8.16 -5.18 3.70
CA VAL A 83 7.91 -3.81 3.24
C VAL A 83 6.57 -3.29 3.76
N ASN A 84 5.50 -4.11 3.70
CA ASN A 84 4.20 -3.70 4.23
C ASN A 84 4.23 -3.49 5.75
N LEU A 85 4.92 -4.36 6.51
CA LEU A 85 5.10 -4.17 7.96
C LEU A 85 5.88 -2.90 8.27
N THR A 86 6.93 -2.58 7.50
CA THR A 86 7.69 -1.34 7.63
C THR A 86 6.81 -0.12 7.34
N GLY A 87 5.98 -0.18 6.31
CA GLY A 87 5.00 0.86 5.99
C GLY A 87 4.01 1.09 7.13
N GLN A 88 3.48 0.01 7.74
CA GLN A 88 2.57 0.11 8.88
C GLN A 88 3.25 0.73 10.10
N ALA A 89 4.47 0.32 10.41
CA ALA A 89 5.25 0.92 11.51
C ALA A 89 5.51 2.41 11.26
N THR A 90 5.85 2.79 10.01
CA THR A 90 6.03 4.19 9.61
C THR A 90 4.73 4.99 9.78
N MET A 91 3.60 4.46 9.33
CA MET A 91 2.28 5.08 9.47
C MET A 91 1.96 5.36 10.94
N LEU A 92 2.12 4.34 11.80
CA LEU A 92 1.84 4.47 13.23
C LEU A 92 2.78 5.48 13.91
N GLY A 93 4.07 5.45 13.60
CA GLY A 93 5.06 6.38 14.16
C GLY A 93 4.77 7.83 13.77
N ILE A 94 4.61 8.09 12.48
CA ILE A 94 4.33 9.44 11.96
C ILE A 94 2.98 9.96 12.48
N ALA A 95 1.92 9.14 12.44
CA ALA A 95 0.61 9.54 12.91
C ALA A 95 0.63 9.88 14.41
N THR A 96 1.33 9.08 15.23
CA THR A 96 1.45 9.32 16.67
C THR A 96 2.17 10.63 16.96
N ILE A 97 3.34 10.85 16.35
CA ILE A 97 4.14 12.05 16.55
C ILE A 97 3.37 13.29 16.07
N ALA A 98 2.83 13.26 14.84
CA ALA A 98 2.09 14.37 14.27
C ALA A 98 0.85 14.74 15.11
N ARG A 99 0.11 13.72 15.61
CA ARG A 99 -1.04 13.97 16.48
C ARG A 99 -0.64 14.70 17.76
N GLN A 100 0.42 14.28 18.43
CA GLN A 100 0.89 14.94 19.65
C GLN A 100 1.31 16.39 19.39
N LEU A 101 2.05 16.65 18.32
CA LEU A 101 2.45 18.00 17.93
C LEU A 101 1.25 18.88 17.65
N LEU A 102 0.24 18.39 16.91
CA LEU A 102 -0.97 19.14 16.59
C LEU A 102 -1.80 19.45 17.85
N LEU A 103 -1.86 18.54 18.81
CA LEU A 103 -2.53 18.79 20.10
C LEU A 103 -1.81 19.86 20.93
N VAL A 104 -0.47 19.82 20.95
CA VAL A 104 0.35 20.84 21.67
C VAL A 104 0.14 22.25 21.13
N VAL A 105 -0.04 22.39 19.80
CA VAL A 105 -0.31 23.72 19.19
C VAL A 105 -1.81 24.11 19.21
N GLY A 106 -2.63 23.37 19.97
CA GLY A 106 -4.04 23.72 20.22
C GLY A 106 -5.04 23.27 19.15
N ILE A 107 -4.65 22.39 18.23
CA ILE A 107 -5.58 21.79 17.27
C ILE A 107 -6.49 20.78 17.99
N GLY A 108 -7.80 20.89 17.78
CA GLY A 108 -8.78 20.01 18.40
C GLY A 108 -8.55 18.51 18.07
N PRO A 109 -8.87 17.58 19.00
CA PRO A 109 -8.45 16.17 18.91
C PRO A 109 -8.94 15.43 17.67
N VAL A 110 -10.11 15.77 17.14
CA VAL A 110 -10.68 15.16 15.94
C VAL A 110 -9.87 15.56 14.71
N ILE A 111 -9.60 16.84 14.53
CA ILE A 111 -8.81 17.37 13.39
C ILE A 111 -7.36 16.89 13.49
N ALA A 112 -6.76 16.97 14.69
CA ALA A 112 -5.41 16.49 14.92
C ALA A 112 -5.27 15.01 14.56
N GLY A 113 -6.23 14.15 14.96
CA GLY A 113 -6.23 12.74 14.63
C GLY A 113 -6.38 12.47 13.13
N ALA A 114 -7.32 13.12 12.46
CA ALA A 114 -7.54 12.96 11.02
C ALA A 114 -6.32 13.40 10.20
N THR A 115 -5.77 14.57 10.50
CA THR A 115 -4.58 15.11 9.80
C THR A 115 -3.35 14.23 10.03
N ALA A 116 -3.10 13.84 11.27
CA ALA A 116 -1.98 12.98 11.62
C ALA A 116 -2.05 11.60 10.92
N HIS A 117 -3.26 11.01 10.85
CA HIS A 117 -3.46 9.75 10.13
C HIS A 117 -3.21 9.92 8.63
N ALA A 118 -3.71 10.98 8.00
CA ALA A 118 -3.45 11.26 6.58
C ALA A 118 -1.95 11.41 6.29
N LEU A 119 -1.20 12.12 7.14
CA LEU A 119 0.25 12.24 7.05
C LEU A 119 0.95 10.88 7.19
N GLY A 120 0.51 10.04 8.14
CA GLY A 120 1.02 8.69 8.32
C GLY A 120 0.79 7.80 7.09
N ILE A 121 -0.42 7.84 6.50
CA ILE A 121 -0.74 7.11 5.26
C ILE A 121 0.16 7.57 4.12
N GLY A 122 0.34 8.88 3.94
CA GLY A 122 1.22 9.43 2.90
C GLY A 122 2.67 8.96 3.06
N ALA A 123 3.21 9.00 4.29
CA ALA A 123 4.56 8.53 4.58
C ALA A 123 4.71 7.02 4.32
N ALA A 124 3.74 6.20 4.76
CA ALA A 124 3.72 4.77 4.49
C ALA A 124 3.66 4.44 2.99
N ALA A 125 2.89 5.20 2.22
CA ALA A 125 2.79 5.00 0.77
C ALA A 125 4.14 5.23 0.08
N ILE A 126 4.91 6.25 0.49
CA ILE A 126 6.26 6.51 -0.01
C ILE A 126 7.20 5.36 0.35
N VAL A 127 7.23 4.94 1.62
CA VAL A 127 8.08 3.84 2.10
C VAL A 127 7.74 2.53 1.37
N ASN A 128 6.46 2.21 1.24
CA ASN A 128 6.00 1.02 0.54
C ASN A 128 6.38 1.05 -0.94
N TYR A 129 6.19 2.19 -1.62
CA TYR A 129 6.59 2.33 -3.02
C TYR A 129 8.09 2.09 -3.22
N LEU A 130 8.93 2.75 -2.43
CA LEU A 130 10.37 2.60 -2.51
C LEU A 130 10.82 1.18 -2.13
N GLY A 131 10.24 0.61 -1.08
CA GLY A 131 10.52 -0.75 -0.64
C GLY A 131 10.15 -1.80 -1.70
N HIS A 132 8.96 -1.70 -2.29
CA HIS A 132 8.55 -2.62 -3.34
C HIS A 132 9.39 -2.46 -4.61
N ARG A 133 9.73 -1.24 -5.00
CA ARG A 133 10.56 -0.96 -6.17
C ARG A 133 11.98 -1.48 -6.02
N HIS A 134 12.61 -1.27 -4.86
CA HIS A 134 14.05 -1.53 -4.68
C HIS A 134 14.35 -2.85 -3.98
N VAL A 135 13.40 -3.41 -3.22
CA VAL A 135 13.60 -4.63 -2.43
C VAL A 135 12.77 -5.79 -2.99
N THR A 136 11.46 -5.63 -3.09
CA THR A 136 10.57 -6.74 -3.45
C THR A 136 10.67 -7.12 -4.94
N PHE A 137 10.58 -6.14 -5.84
CA PHE A 137 10.47 -6.34 -7.28
C PHE A 137 11.65 -5.74 -8.05
N THR A 138 12.87 -6.03 -7.59
CA THR A 138 14.09 -5.55 -8.27
C THR A 138 14.16 -6.13 -9.68
N THR A 139 14.34 -5.26 -10.67
CA THR A 139 14.60 -5.63 -12.06
C THR A 139 16.11 -5.57 -12.35
N ALA A 140 16.63 -6.48 -13.18
CA ALA A 140 18.00 -6.39 -13.62
C ALA A 140 18.22 -5.10 -14.45
N PRO A 141 19.39 -4.44 -14.33
CA PRO A 141 19.71 -3.33 -15.21
C PRO A 141 19.72 -3.81 -16.67
N PRO A 142 19.30 -2.97 -17.64
CA PRO A 142 19.36 -3.33 -19.05
C PRO A 142 20.82 -3.69 -19.42
N ARG A 143 21.01 -4.84 -20.05
CA ARG A 143 22.31 -5.23 -20.57
C ARG A 143 22.73 -4.16 -21.58
N ARG A 144 23.84 -3.49 -21.33
CA ARG A 144 24.49 -2.63 -22.32
C ARG A 144 25.03 -3.57 -23.42
N THR A 145 24.38 -3.57 -24.54
CA THR A 145 24.89 -4.15 -25.79
C THR A 145 25.79 -3.14 -26.47
#